data_6c48b7041b4a6d11aa5c0a48240595a3
#
_entry.id   6c48b7041b4a6d11aa5c0a48240595a3
#
_cell.length_a   1.000
_cell.length_b   1.000
_cell.length_c   1.000
_cell.angle_alpha   90.00
_cell.angle_beta   90.00
_cell.angle_gamma   90.00
#
_symmetry.space_group_name_H-M   'P 1'
#
loop_
_entity.id
_entity.type
_entity.pdbx_description
1 polymer ?
#
loop_
_entity_poly.entity_id
_entity_poly.type
_entity_poly.pdbx_seq_one_letter_code
_entity_poly.pdbx_strand_id
1 'polypeptide(L)'
;MRNTGLKIEKLTPNIGAEILNIDLSQPTEQMAQDIRAALLEHKVVFFRDQPLTKIQHINFARYFGELEVHPATPKDQSDPEILRIEHGAKSKGSENMWHSDVTWRDCPSLGSILRAVEIPPVGGDTLFANMIVAYDRLPDELKKKVEGLTAVHDIARVFAQR
;
A
#
# COMPACT_ATOMS: atom_id res chain seq x y z
N MET A 1 15.18 -19.47 -2.16
CA MET A 1 14.70 -18.52 -1.12
C MET A 1 15.90 -17.89 -0.45
N ARG A 2 16.04 -16.58 -0.46
CA ARG A 2 17.08 -15.92 0.35
C ARG A 2 16.66 -16.07 1.81
N ASN A 3 17.58 -16.51 2.67
CA ASN A 3 17.31 -16.56 4.11
C ASN A 3 17.36 -15.11 4.64
N THR A 4 16.21 -14.47 4.71
CA THR A 4 16.09 -13.04 5.07
C THR A 4 16.29 -12.78 6.57
N GLY A 5 16.42 -13.81 7.39
CA GLY A 5 16.45 -13.65 8.85
C GLY A 5 15.11 -13.20 9.47
N LEU A 6 14.15 -12.77 8.66
CA LEU A 6 12.82 -12.37 9.12
C LEU A 6 11.90 -13.60 9.28
N LYS A 7 11.11 -13.59 10.34
CA LYS A 7 10.03 -14.57 10.50
C LYS A 7 8.80 -14.06 9.73
N ILE A 8 8.43 -14.77 8.66
CA ILE A 8 7.34 -14.39 7.76
C ILE A 8 6.28 -15.48 7.80
N GLU A 9 5.03 -15.09 8.07
CA GLU A 9 3.87 -15.96 8.08
C GLU A 9 2.89 -15.54 6.99
N LYS A 10 2.58 -16.47 6.04
CA LYS A 10 1.62 -16.22 4.97
C LYS A 10 0.22 -16.13 5.54
N LEU A 11 -0.54 -15.11 5.15
CA LEU A 11 -1.93 -14.94 5.56
C LEU A 11 -2.90 -15.66 4.62
N THR A 12 -2.57 -15.68 3.32
CA THR A 12 -3.35 -16.42 2.31
C THR A 12 -2.40 -17.08 1.31
N PRO A 13 -2.88 -18.03 0.50
CA PRO A 13 -2.04 -18.70 -0.50
C PRO A 13 -1.47 -17.75 -1.57
N ASN A 14 -2.16 -16.66 -1.90
CA ASN A 14 -1.85 -15.85 -3.08
C ASN A 14 -1.43 -14.42 -2.77
N ILE A 15 -1.72 -13.91 -1.58
CA ILE A 15 -1.45 -12.52 -1.20
C ILE A 15 -1.41 -12.38 0.31
N GLY A 16 -0.53 -11.53 0.79
CA GLY A 16 -0.44 -11.14 2.19
C GLY A 16 0.46 -12.04 3.02
N ALA A 17 1.35 -11.38 3.74
CA ALA A 17 2.16 -12.01 4.78
C ALA A 17 2.31 -11.08 5.98
N GLU A 18 2.45 -11.65 7.16
CA GLU A 18 2.81 -10.93 8.37
C GLU A 18 4.28 -11.14 8.67
N ILE A 19 5.00 -10.04 8.95
CA ILE A 19 6.41 -10.06 9.35
C ILE A 19 6.45 -9.89 10.86
N LEU A 20 6.96 -10.90 11.54
CA LEU A 20 6.98 -10.99 12.99
C LEU A 20 8.35 -10.62 13.57
N ASN A 21 8.35 -10.26 14.86
CA ASN A 21 9.57 -10.02 15.64
C ASN A 21 10.49 -8.95 15.03
N ILE A 22 9.89 -7.85 14.57
CA ILE A 22 10.57 -6.73 13.93
C ILE A 22 10.19 -5.42 14.63
N ASP A 23 11.15 -4.52 14.78
CA ASP A 23 10.94 -3.15 15.26
C ASP A 23 11.26 -2.17 14.12
N LEU A 24 10.23 -1.52 13.61
CA LEU A 24 10.35 -0.53 12.53
C LEU A 24 10.77 0.86 13.01
N SER A 25 10.90 1.07 14.33
CA SER A 25 11.33 2.35 14.88
C SER A 25 12.83 2.63 14.65
N GLN A 26 13.61 1.58 14.39
CA GLN A 26 15.05 1.63 14.12
C GLN A 26 15.40 0.83 12.87
N PRO A 27 14.95 1.27 11.68
CA PRO A 27 15.16 0.54 10.45
C PRO A 27 16.63 0.52 10.04
N THR A 28 17.06 -0.58 9.44
CA THR A 28 18.37 -0.71 8.81
C THR A 28 18.20 -0.98 7.33
N GLU A 29 19.25 -0.74 6.55
CA GLU A 29 19.26 -1.03 5.12
C GLU A 29 18.95 -2.51 4.82
N GLN A 30 19.57 -3.42 5.59
CA GLN A 30 19.32 -4.85 5.44
C GLN A 30 17.86 -5.21 5.73
N MET A 31 17.28 -4.66 6.80
CA MET A 31 15.88 -4.86 7.14
C MET A 31 14.95 -4.38 6.01
N ALA A 32 15.23 -3.23 5.44
CA ALA A 32 14.44 -2.67 4.35
C ALA A 32 14.53 -3.53 3.07
N GLN A 33 15.73 -4.05 2.75
CA GLN A 33 15.91 -4.97 1.63
C GLN A 33 15.13 -6.28 1.82
N ASP A 34 15.15 -6.84 3.03
CA ASP A 34 14.42 -8.06 3.36
C ASP A 34 12.91 -7.85 3.31
N ILE A 35 12.41 -6.72 3.83
CA ILE A 35 11.01 -6.32 3.74
C ILE A 35 10.60 -6.11 2.28
N ARG A 36 11.45 -5.46 1.48
CA ARG A 36 11.19 -5.28 0.04
C ARG A 36 11.07 -6.61 -0.68
N ALA A 37 11.94 -7.56 -0.37
CA ALA A 37 11.86 -8.90 -0.94
C ALA A 37 10.55 -9.61 -0.56
N ALA A 38 10.14 -9.51 0.70
CA ALA A 38 8.87 -10.04 1.19
C ALA A 38 7.66 -9.37 0.51
N LEU A 39 7.70 -8.04 0.34
CA LEU A 39 6.66 -7.28 -0.36
C LEU A 39 6.52 -7.73 -1.82
N LEU A 40 7.63 -7.92 -2.53
CA LEU A 40 7.62 -8.39 -3.91
C LEU A 40 7.10 -9.83 -4.04
N GLU A 41 7.35 -10.68 -3.05
CA GLU A 41 6.82 -12.05 -3.02
C GLU A 41 5.33 -12.07 -2.66
N HIS A 42 4.95 -11.40 -1.57
CA HIS A 42 3.61 -11.51 -0.98
C HIS A 42 2.65 -10.40 -1.38
N LYS A 43 3.10 -9.36 -2.09
CA LYS A 43 2.33 -8.22 -2.63
C LYS A 43 1.82 -7.24 -1.58
N VAL A 44 1.57 -7.68 -0.37
CA VAL A 44 1.28 -6.85 0.81
C VAL A 44 1.89 -7.51 2.03
N VAL A 45 2.48 -6.71 2.92
CA VAL A 45 3.05 -7.18 4.18
C VAL A 45 2.49 -6.38 5.34
N PHE A 46 2.30 -7.05 6.46
CA PHE A 46 1.72 -6.48 7.67
C PHE A 46 2.72 -6.58 8.82
N PHE A 47 2.65 -5.58 9.68
CA PHE A 47 3.44 -5.49 10.90
C PHE A 47 2.50 -5.15 12.06
N ARG A 48 2.54 -5.93 13.13
CA ARG A 48 1.76 -5.67 14.33
C ARG A 48 2.56 -4.87 15.35
N ASP A 49 1.84 -4.16 16.20
CA ASP A 49 2.38 -3.51 17.40
C ASP A 49 3.59 -2.59 17.12
N GLN A 50 3.45 -1.74 16.07
CA GLN A 50 4.47 -0.78 15.68
C GLN A 50 4.07 0.65 16.11
N PRO A 51 4.40 1.06 17.35
CA PRO A 51 4.02 2.39 17.88
C PRO A 51 4.95 3.49 17.36
N LEU A 52 5.02 3.64 16.03
CA LEU A 52 5.88 4.62 15.39
C LEU A 52 5.40 6.05 15.63
N THR A 53 6.32 6.95 15.90
CA THR A 53 6.08 8.39 15.73
C THR A 53 5.98 8.73 14.24
N LYS A 54 5.48 9.93 13.90
CA LYS A 54 5.45 10.40 12.51
C LYS A 54 6.85 10.41 11.87
N ILE A 55 7.85 10.88 12.62
CA ILE A 55 9.24 10.96 12.15
C ILE A 55 9.80 9.55 11.88
N GLN A 56 9.53 8.59 12.76
CA GLN A 56 9.95 7.20 12.55
C GLN A 56 9.26 6.57 11.33
N HIS A 57 7.97 6.86 11.13
CA HIS A 57 7.24 6.40 9.95
C HIS A 57 7.85 6.97 8.64
N ILE A 58 8.13 8.27 8.60
CA ILE A 58 8.81 8.92 7.48
C ILE A 58 10.20 8.31 7.24
N ASN A 59 11.00 8.17 8.31
CA ASN A 59 12.35 7.62 8.20
C ASN A 59 12.33 6.17 7.68
N PHE A 60 11.42 5.34 8.17
CA PHE A 60 11.23 3.99 7.65
C PHE A 60 10.86 4.00 6.16
N ALA A 61 9.91 4.85 5.78
CA ALA A 61 9.44 4.92 4.40
C ALA A 61 10.56 5.33 3.41
N ARG A 62 11.49 6.18 3.82
CA ARG A 62 12.63 6.64 2.99
C ARG A 62 13.57 5.52 2.54
N TYR A 63 13.61 4.39 3.24
CA TYR A 63 14.36 3.22 2.78
C TYR A 63 13.81 2.57 1.52
N PHE A 64 12.57 2.89 1.15
CA PHE A 64 11.93 2.33 -0.06
C PHE A 64 11.96 3.27 -1.26
N GLY A 65 12.38 4.51 -1.07
CA GLY A 65 12.52 5.52 -2.12
C GLY A 65 12.17 6.93 -1.66
N GLU A 66 12.12 7.85 -2.61
CA GLU A 66 11.65 9.21 -2.37
C GLU A 66 10.17 9.20 -1.99
N LEU A 67 9.82 10.06 -1.03
CA LEU A 67 8.44 10.14 -0.55
C LEU A 67 7.64 11.11 -1.42
N GLU A 68 6.45 10.69 -1.75
CA GLU A 68 5.50 11.52 -2.48
C GLU A 68 4.68 12.40 -1.53
N VAL A 69 4.48 13.65 -1.93
CA VAL A 69 3.47 14.52 -1.33
C VAL A 69 2.19 14.38 -2.15
N HIS A 70 1.17 13.75 -1.56
CA HIS A 70 -0.09 13.53 -2.25
C HIS A 70 -0.82 14.86 -2.53
N PRO A 71 -1.43 15.05 -3.71
CA PRO A 71 -2.12 16.30 -4.05
C PRO A 71 -3.23 16.73 -3.08
N ALA A 72 -3.81 15.78 -2.35
CA ALA A 72 -4.82 16.05 -1.32
C ALA A 72 -4.22 16.44 0.05
N THR A 73 -2.90 16.42 0.21
CA THR A 73 -2.27 16.83 1.47
C THR A 73 -2.40 18.34 1.65
N PRO A 74 -2.86 18.82 2.82
CA PRO A 74 -2.93 20.26 3.13
C PRO A 74 -1.55 20.91 3.01
N LYS A 75 -1.48 22.09 2.36
CA LYS A 75 -0.21 22.79 2.08
C LYS A 75 0.50 23.33 3.31
N ASP A 76 -0.24 23.53 4.39
CA ASP A 76 0.22 24.05 5.68
C ASP A 76 0.58 22.94 6.70
N GLN A 77 0.54 21.68 6.26
CA GLN A 77 0.90 20.55 7.11
C GLN A 77 2.40 20.47 7.35
N SER A 78 2.82 20.23 8.59
CA SER A 78 4.24 20.13 8.99
C SER A 78 4.96 18.92 8.38
N ASP A 79 4.23 17.85 8.12
CA ASP A 79 4.75 16.59 7.60
C ASP A 79 3.99 16.21 6.32
N PRO A 80 4.30 16.90 5.19
CA PRO A 80 3.49 16.80 3.98
C PRO A 80 3.52 15.42 3.30
N GLU A 81 4.49 14.58 3.63
CA GLU A 81 4.62 13.21 3.16
C GLU A 81 3.61 12.26 3.83
N ILE A 82 2.96 12.69 4.92
CA ILE A 82 1.95 11.89 5.60
C ILE A 82 0.56 12.41 5.23
N LEU A 83 -0.18 11.67 4.44
CA LEU A 83 -1.60 11.91 4.23
C LEU A 83 -2.40 11.30 5.38
N ARG A 84 -3.10 12.15 6.17
CA ARG A 84 -4.04 11.68 7.19
C ARG A 84 -5.38 11.33 6.54
N ILE A 85 -5.80 10.09 6.69
CA ILE A 85 -7.10 9.60 6.25
C ILE A 85 -7.94 9.34 7.51
N GLU A 86 -9.07 10.02 7.62
CA GLU A 86 -9.96 9.90 8.78
C GLU A 86 -11.41 9.81 8.30
N HIS A 87 -12.08 8.75 8.73
CA HIS A 87 -13.49 8.52 8.47
C HIS A 87 -14.26 8.39 9.79
N GLY A 88 -15.50 8.84 9.78
CA GLY A 88 -16.33 8.81 10.98
C GLY A 88 -17.78 9.17 10.68
N ALA A 89 -18.57 9.42 11.71
CA ALA A 89 -19.99 9.73 11.57
C ALA A 89 -20.28 10.93 10.65
N LYS A 90 -19.35 11.91 10.60
CA LYS A 90 -19.46 13.13 9.79
C LYS A 90 -18.72 13.06 8.45
N SER A 91 -17.84 12.09 8.27
CA SER A 91 -17.00 11.91 7.08
C SER A 91 -17.02 10.44 6.70
N LYS A 92 -17.97 10.06 5.87
CA LYS A 92 -18.03 8.70 5.32
C LYS A 92 -16.94 8.55 4.25
N GLY A 93 -16.20 7.44 4.29
CA GLY A 93 -15.27 7.07 3.23
C GLY A 93 -16.00 6.90 1.90
N SER A 94 -15.38 7.37 0.84
CA SER A 94 -15.87 7.20 -0.54
C SER A 94 -15.09 6.15 -1.31
N GLU A 95 -13.99 5.68 -0.77
CA GLU A 95 -13.04 4.75 -1.40
C GLU A 95 -13.51 3.30 -1.25
N ASN A 96 -14.61 2.98 -1.93
CA ASN A 96 -15.17 1.61 -1.96
C ASN A 96 -15.10 1.02 -3.38
N MET A 97 -13.96 1.21 -4.04
CA MET A 97 -13.69 0.67 -5.37
C MET A 97 -12.29 0.06 -5.40
N TRP A 98 -12.14 -1.00 -6.20
CA TRP A 98 -10.81 -1.55 -6.50
C TRP A 98 -10.00 -0.53 -7.28
N HIS A 99 -8.82 -0.20 -6.78
CA HIS A 99 -7.88 0.73 -7.39
C HIS A 99 -6.44 0.37 -7.03
N SER A 100 -5.52 0.97 -7.75
CA SER A 100 -4.12 1.11 -7.35
C SER A 100 -3.82 2.60 -7.25
N ASP A 101 -3.03 2.99 -6.24
CA ASP A 101 -2.73 4.38 -5.99
C ASP A 101 -1.88 5.00 -7.10
N VAL A 102 -2.10 6.27 -7.36
CA VAL A 102 -1.33 7.18 -8.22
C VAL A 102 -1.01 6.66 -9.63
N THR A 103 -1.82 5.75 -10.16
CA THR A 103 -1.61 5.13 -11.47
C THR A 103 -1.75 6.08 -12.66
N TRP A 104 -2.21 7.32 -12.46
CA TRP A 104 -2.26 8.38 -13.48
C TRP A 104 -0.89 9.04 -13.72
N ARG A 105 0.12 8.74 -12.92
CA ARG A 105 1.48 9.25 -13.11
C ARG A 105 2.24 8.39 -14.09
N ASP A 106 3.14 8.99 -14.84
CA ASP A 106 4.06 8.27 -15.73
C ASP A 106 4.96 7.30 -14.97
N CYS A 107 5.32 7.65 -13.72
CA CYS A 107 6.06 6.81 -12.80
C CYS A 107 5.29 6.74 -11.47
N PRO A 108 4.38 5.78 -11.29
CA PRO A 108 3.67 5.58 -10.03
C PRO A 108 4.61 5.21 -8.89
N SER A 109 4.22 5.56 -7.67
CA SER A 109 4.95 5.15 -6.46
C SER A 109 5.04 3.63 -6.34
N LEU A 110 6.14 3.11 -5.75
CA LEU A 110 6.32 1.68 -5.51
C LEU A 110 5.17 1.06 -4.72
N GLY A 111 4.61 1.82 -3.78
CA GLY A 111 3.54 1.39 -2.89
C GLY A 111 3.26 2.42 -1.82
N SER A 112 2.38 2.08 -0.90
CA SER A 112 1.97 2.92 0.23
C SER A 112 2.27 2.23 1.54
N ILE A 113 2.67 2.99 2.55
CA ILE A 113 2.87 2.51 3.92
C ILE A 113 1.77 3.10 4.79
N LEU A 114 0.78 2.30 5.11
CA LEU A 114 -0.36 2.70 5.92
C LEU A 114 -0.11 2.37 7.38
N ARG A 115 -0.35 3.34 8.26
CA ARG A 115 -0.33 3.14 9.71
C ARG A 115 -1.73 3.34 10.27
N ALA A 116 -2.30 2.29 10.82
CA ALA A 116 -3.56 2.37 11.56
C ALA A 116 -3.32 3.09 12.90
N VAL A 117 -4.08 4.15 13.17
CA VAL A 117 -4.04 4.89 14.43
C VAL A 117 -5.26 4.54 15.26
N GLU A 118 -6.42 4.52 14.63
CA GLU A 118 -7.69 4.12 15.23
C GLU A 118 -8.46 3.30 14.19
N ILE A 119 -8.93 2.14 14.59
CA ILE A 119 -9.75 1.25 13.76
C ILE A 119 -11.00 0.84 14.53
N PRO A 120 -12.16 0.76 13.87
CA PRO A 120 -13.39 0.33 14.54
C PRO A 120 -13.28 -1.14 14.97
N PRO A 121 -14.00 -1.55 16.03
CA PRO A 121 -14.00 -2.94 16.46
C PRO A 121 -14.68 -3.88 15.47
N VAL A 122 -15.51 -3.34 14.57
CA VAL A 122 -16.23 -4.10 13.53
C VAL A 122 -16.31 -3.26 12.25
N GLY A 123 -15.99 -3.89 11.11
CA GLY A 123 -16.04 -3.26 9.80
C GLY A 123 -14.84 -2.36 9.50
N GLY A 124 -14.88 -1.70 8.36
CA GLY A 124 -13.78 -0.87 7.89
C GLY A 124 -12.58 -1.67 7.34
N ASP A 125 -12.80 -2.91 6.94
CA ASP A 125 -11.74 -3.78 6.43
C ASP A 125 -11.16 -3.24 5.13
N THR A 126 -9.83 -3.34 5.01
CA THR A 126 -9.14 -3.08 3.75
C THR A 126 -8.93 -4.39 3.01
N LEU A 127 -9.40 -4.44 1.77
CA LEU A 127 -9.29 -5.62 0.91
C LEU A 127 -8.15 -5.45 -0.10
N PHE A 128 -7.41 -6.52 -0.33
CA PHE A 128 -6.31 -6.56 -1.29
C PHE A 128 -6.53 -7.65 -2.34
N ALA A 129 -6.20 -7.37 -3.61
CA ALA A 129 -6.27 -8.33 -4.69
C ALA A 129 -4.91 -8.50 -5.37
N ASN A 130 -4.50 -9.75 -5.58
CA ASN A 130 -3.33 -10.05 -6.40
C ASN A 130 -3.72 -10.05 -7.88
N MET A 131 -3.41 -8.95 -8.58
CA MET A 131 -3.79 -8.77 -9.98
C MET A 131 -3.01 -9.68 -10.94
N ILE A 132 -1.84 -10.17 -10.55
CA ILE A 132 -1.08 -11.17 -11.34
C ILE A 132 -1.89 -12.47 -11.37
N VAL A 133 -2.28 -12.97 -10.20
CA VAL A 133 -3.10 -14.20 -10.10
C VAL A 133 -4.48 -13.99 -10.72
N ALA A 134 -5.06 -12.80 -10.59
CA ALA A 134 -6.34 -12.46 -11.23
C ALA A 134 -6.23 -12.60 -12.76
N TYR A 135 -5.18 -12.05 -13.36
CA TYR A 135 -4.92 -12.19 -14.79
C TYR A 135 -4.63 -13.65 -15.19
N ASP A 136 -3.79 -14.35 -14.43
CA ASP A 136 -3.42 -15.75 -14.73
C ASP A 136 -4.64 -16.69 -14.76
N ARG A 137 -5.64 -16.38 -13.94
CA ARG A 137 -6.89 -17.15 -13.84
C ARG A 137 -7.99 -16.70 -14.79
N LEU A 138 -7.76 -15.67 -15.61
CA LEU A 138 -8.72 -15.32 -16.65
C LEU A 138 -8.91 -16.46 -17.64
N PRO A 139 -10.13 -16.71 -18.10
CA PRO A 139 -10.36 -17.57 -19.26
C PRO A 139 -9.58 -17.09 -20.48
N ASP A 140 -9.11 -18.03 -21.31
CA ASP A 140 -8.29 -17.70 -22.49
C ASP A 140 -8.98 -16.71 -23.45
N GLU A 141 -10.29 -16.79 -23.55
CA GLU A 141 -11.09 -15.84 -24.34
C GLU A 141 -10.97 -14.40 -23.85
N LEU A 142 -10.94 -14.20 -22.51
CA LEU A 142 -10.76 -12.88 -21.93
C LEU A 142 -9.31 -12.40 -22.05
N LYS A 143 -8.34 -13.28 -21.87
CA LYS A 143 -6.92 -12.94 -22.11
C LYS A 143 -6.71 -12.44 -23.53
N LYS A 144 -7.25 -13.15 -24.53
CA LYS A 144 -7.20 -12.71 -25.95
C LYS A 144 -7.88 -11.38 -26.19
N LYS A 145 -8.97 -11.07 -25.48
CA LYS A 145 -9.67 -9.80 -25.62
C LYS A 145 -8.90 -8.61 -25.06
N VAL A 146 -8.09 -8.81 -24.01
CA VAL A 146 -7.33 -7.72 -23.38
C VAL A 146 -5.88 -7.64 -23.90
N GLU A 147 -5.42 -8.63 -24.63
CA GLU A 147 -4.09 -8.65 -25.23
C GLU A 147 -3.86 -7.45 -26.14
N GLY A 148 -2.76 -6.73 -25.91
CA GLY A 148 -2.42 -5.53 -26.70
C GLY A 148 -3.28 -4.29 -26.43
N LEU A 149 -4.23 -4.35 -25.51
CA LEU A 149 -5.00 -3.17 -25.12
C LEU A 149 -4.22 -2.32 -24.12
N THR A 150 -4.50 -1.03 -24.16
CA THR A 150 -4.02 -0.04 -23.18
C THR A 150 -5.19 0.60 -22.48
N ALA A 151 -4.98 1.04 -21.24
CA ALA A 151 -5.98 1.80 -20.48
C ALA A 151 -5.44 3.19 -20.15
N VAL A 152 -6.30 4.20 -20.28
CA VAL A 152 -5.99 5.56 -19.82
C VAL A 152 -6.38 5.67 -18.36
N HIS A 153 -5.41 5.99 -17.51
CA HIS A 153 -5.63 6.27 -16.11
C HIS A 153 -5.77 7.78 -15.92
N ASP A 154 -6.94 8.24 -15.52
CA ASP A 154 -7.27 9.67 -15.39
C ASP A 154 -7.94 9.94 -14.05
N ILE A 155 -7.36 10.86 -13.28
CA ILE A 155 -7.86 11.30 -11.98
C ILE A 155 -8.78 12.53 -12.10
N ALA A 156 -8.85 13.19 -13.25
CA ALA A 156 -9.59 14.44 -13.41
C ALA A 156 -11.05 14.31 -12.97
N ARG A 157 -11.69 13.17 -13.25
CA ARG A 157 -13.07 12.89 -12.83
C ARG A 157 -13.25 12.85 -11.31
N VAL A 158 -12.26 12.39 -10.58
CA VAL A 158 -12.29 12.30 -9.10
C VAL A 158 -12.20 13.71 -8.50
N PHE A 159 -11.35 14.56 -9.06
CA PHE A 159 -11.21 15.96 -8.58
C PHE A 159 -12.35 16.88 -9.05
N ALA A 160 -12.98 16.59 -10.17
CA ALA A 160 -14.11 17.40 -10.67
C ALA A 160 -15.41 17.22 -9.83
N GLN A 161 -15.48 16.20 -8.98
CA GLN A 161 -16.62 15.90 -8.11
C GLN A 161 -16.44 16.38 -6.65
N ARG A 162 -15.32 17.03 -6.35
CA ARG A 162 -15.01 17.64 -5.05
C ARG A 162 -15.07 19.16 -5.18
#